data_d71f3c2d0eca3b3e135e67b60861c8f0
#
_entry.id   d71f3c2d0eca3b3e135e67b60861c8f0
#
_cell.length_a   1.000
_cell.length_b   1.000
_cell.length_c   1.000
_cell.angle_alpha   90.00
_cell.angle_beta   90.00
_cell.angle_gamma   90.00
#
_symmetry.space_group_name_H-M   'P 1'
#
loop_
_entity.id
_entity.type
_entity.pdbx_description
1 polymer ?
#
loop_
_entity_poly.entity_id
_entity_poly.type
_entity_poly.pdbx_seq_one_letter_code
_entity_poly.pdbx_strand_id
1 'polypeptide(L)'
;MSGYKRKSERKLVFTEDILREVREKIERGQSKRSVAESLNIPESTLRKRLKAGTIPRSLGRFYNIFTRELDESLAEHCRHLDVRFYGLTKRELGRMAYDLAEKNNLDHRFNKEKKTASKKWVENFARRHQLSLRQPEKTSLARAAGFNRVQVQRFYDNLREVITKYGFVGRQIYNMDETGLQTVPNKLPRVYAQKGKKTVGKIVSAERGQTVTAVCCMSASGSYVAPAFIFPRKRQKPELMDGAPDDSLQLVSDSGYMNSDLFVTWLQHFVKMAKPSKNDPALIILDNHSSHLSLSAIELARENGIVLLSLPPHTSHRMQSLDTGFFGPLKKAYATACDNWQVSNIGRAITQFQVARIFCTAYMKVASIES
;
A
#
# COMPACT_ATOMS: atom_id res chain seq x y z
N MET A 1 -3.98 6.09 30.14
CA MET A 1 -5.15 6.87 30.62
C MET A 1 -6.38 6.01 30.43
N SER A 2 -7.03 5.60 31.51
CA SER A 2 -8.23 4.78 31.47
C SER A 2 -9.37 5.61 30.85
N GLY A 3 -9.85 5.20 29.68
CA GLY A 3 -10.96 5.85 29.04
C GLY A 3 -12.24 5.57 29.80
N TYR A 4 -12.79 6.57 30.46
CA TYR A 4 -14.11 6.50 31.06
C TYR A 4 -15.15 6.09 30.03
N LYS A 5 -15.63 4.86 30.08
CA LYS A 5 -16.79 4.38 29.30
C LYS A 5 -18.06 4.73 30.04
N ARG A 6 -18.89 5.56 29.45
CA ARG A 6 -20.17 5.97 30.00
C ARG A 6 -21.11 4.76 30.11
N LYS A 7 -21.75 4.58 31.27
CA LYS A 7 -22.69 3.46 31.53
C LYS A 7 -24.10 3.64 30.96
N SER A 8 -24.46 4.84 30.49
CA SER A 8 -25.80 5.13 29.93
C SER A 8 -25.74 5.73 28.55
N GLU A 9 -26.58 5.28 27.62
CA GLU A 9 -26.81 5.92 26.34
C GLU A 9 -27.58 7.24 26.49
N ARG A 10 -27.08 8.31 25.85
CA ARG A 10 -27.87 9.54 25.73
C ARG A 10 -28.73 9.44 24.49
N LYS A 11 -30.05 9.39 24.65
CA LYS A 11 -31.02 9.51 23.57
C LYS A 11 -31.39 10.96 23.34
N LEU A 12 -31.45 11.40 22.07
CA LEU A 12 -32.01 12.69 21.72
C LEU A 12 -33.54 12.52 21.74
N VAL A 13 -34.18 13.04 22.76
CA VAL A 13 -35.63 12.83 22.98
C VAL A 13 -36.44 13.97 22.37
N PHE A 14 -35.81 15.08 21.94
CA PHE A 14 -36.53 16.28 21.48
C PHE A 14 -36.39 16.46 19.96
N THR A 15 -37.52 16.37 19.26
CA THR A 15 -37.73 16.86 17.91
C THR A 15 -38.72 18.06 17.97
N GLU A 16 -38.91 18.78 16.86
CA GLU A 16 -39.87 19.88 16.78
C GLU A 16 -41.29 19.38 17.09
N ASP A 17 -41.65 18.22 16.59
CA ASP A 17 -42.95 17.61 16.82
C ASP A 17 -43.15 17.27 18.32
N ILE A 18 -42.15 16.69 18.96
CA ILE A 18 -42.19 16.38 20.42
C ILE A 18 -42.31 17.67 21.24
N LEU A 19 -41.60 18.76 20.86
CA LEU A 19 -41.74 20.04 21.56
C LEU A 19 -43.12 20.66 21.36
N ARG A 20 -43.73 20.53 20.18
CA ARG A 20 -45.09 20.96 19.93
C ARG A 20 -46.08 20.14 20.78
N GLU A 21 -45.99 18.83 20.75
CA GLU A 21 -46.82 17.92 21.56
C GLU A 21 -46.70 18.21 23.04
N VAL A 22 -45.52 18.47 23.55
CA VAL A 22 -45.28 18.86 24.93
C VAL A 22 -45.97 20.16 25.30
N ARG A 23 -45.93 21.18 24.45
CA ARG A 23 -46.61 22.43 24.67
C ARG A 23 -48.13 22.25 24.72
N GLU A 24 -48.69 21.50 23.76
CA GLU A 24 -50.14 21.22 23.69
C GLU A 24 -50.59 20.44 24.96
N LYS A 25 -49.80 19.46 25.44
CA LYS A 25 -50.13 18.72 26.68
C LYS A 25 -50.14 19.63 27.92
N ILE A 26 -49.20 20.58 27.99
CA ILE A 26 -49.12 21.54 29.10
C ILE A 26 -50.28 22.55 29.00
N GLU A 27 -50.63 23.01 27.80
CA GLU A 27 -51.79 23.90 27.58
C GLU A 27 -53.11 23.22 27.94
N ARG A 28 -53.22 21.91 27.77
CA ARG A 28 -54.36 21.07 28.19
C ARG A 28 -54.36 20.78 29.70
N GLY A 29 -53.49 21.43 30.50
CA GLY A 29 -53.51 21.37 31.96
C GLY A 29 -52.63 20.24 32.56
N GLN A 30 -51.88 19.50 31.76
CA GLN A 30 -50.98 18.49 32.32
C GLN A 30 -49.76 19.14 33.01
N SER A 31 -49.34 18.59 34.16
CA SER A 31 -48.19 19.12 34.86
C SER A 31 -46.90 18.83 34.11
N LYS A 32 -45.94 19.77 34.15
CA LYS A 32 -44.61 19.59 33.55
C LYS A 32 -43.90 18.31 34.08
N ARG A 33 -44.20 17.90 35.31
CA ARG A 33 -43.65 16.68 35.92
C ARG A 33 -44.20 15.44 35.22
N SER A 34 -45.52 15.35 35.08
CA SER A 34 -46.21 14.21 34.41
C SER A 34 -45.76 14.09 32.95
N VAL A 35 -45.61 15.20 32.21
CA VAL A 35 -45.11 15.18 30.84
C VAL A 35 -43.63 14.77 30.77
N ALA A 36 -42.80 15.16 31.75
CA ALA A 36 -41.41 14.72 31.81
C ALA A 36 -41.27 13.22 32.08
N GLU A 37 -42.11 12.68 32.96
CA GLU A 37 -42.20 11.26 33.27
C GLU A 37 -42.63 10.44 32.04
N SER A 38 -43.63 10.90 31.30
CA SER A 38 -44.08 10.24 30.05
C SER A 38 -43.01 10.17 28.98
N LEU A 39 -42.08 11.12 28.97
CA LEU A 39 -40.93 11.16 28.04
C LEU A 39 -39.65 10.49 28.60
N ASN A 40 -39.73 9.96 29.81
CA ASN A 40 -38.62 9.36 30.56
C ASN A 40 -37.37 10.27 30.62
N ILE A 41 -37.62 11.56 30.96
CA ILE A 41 -36.58 12.56 31.15
C ILE A 41 -36.72 13.30 32.48
N PRO A 42 -35.62 13.85 33.05
CA PRO A 42 -35.74 14.71 34.23
C PRO A 42 -36.54 15.96 33.93
N GLU A 43 -37.45 16.35 34.84
CA GLU A 43 -38.28 17.54 34.73
C GLU A 43 -37.42 18.82 34.52
N SER A 44 -36.27 18.91 35.18
CA SER A 44 -35.32 19.98 35.02
C SER A 44 -34.84 20.14 33.56
N THR A 45 -34.69 19.01 32.85
CA THR A 45 -34.33 18.99 31.43
C THR A 45 -35.46 19.53 30.57
N LEU A 46 -36.72 19.09 30.86
CA LEU A 46 -37.90 19.59 30.14
C LEU A 46 -38.07 21.10 30.33
N ARG A 47 -38.01 21.60 31.58
CA ARG A 47 -38.09 23.05 31.88
C ARG A 47 -37.03 23.86 31.16
N LYS A 48 -35.80 23.35 31.13
CA LYS A 48 -34.68 24.00 30.39
C LYS A 48 -34.93 24.07 28.89
N ARG A 49 -35.55 23.04 28.31
CA ARG A 49 -35.86 23.00 26.88
C ARG A 49 -37.02 23.92 26.52
N LEU A 50 -38.05 23.93 27.30
CA LEU A 50 -39.19 24.83 27.13
C LEU A 50 -38.76 26.32 27.24
N LYS A 51 -37.84 26.63 28.19
CA LYS A 51 -37.29 27.98 28.32
C LYS A 51 -36.38 28.38 27.15
N ALA A 52 -35.59 27.43 26.62
CA ALA A 52 -34.68 27.71 25.52
C ALA A 52 -35.38 27.91 24.18
N GLY A 53 -36.60 27.37 23.97
CA GLY A 53 -37.38 27.49 22.74
C GLY A 53 -36.74 26.82 21.52
N THR A 54 -35.55 26.29 21.64
CA THR A 54 -34.74 25.74 20.56
C THR A 54 -34.36 24.28 20.81
N ILE A 55 -34.29 23.51 19.74
CA ILE A 55 -33.90 22.12 19.77
C ILE A 55 -32.37 22.03 19.66
N PRO A 56 -31.69 21.30 20.56
CA PRO A 56 -30.26 21.13 20.46
C PRO A 56 -29.92 20.24 19.26
N ARG A 57 -29.12 20.72 18.34
CA ARG A 57 -28.61 19.96 17.20
C ARG A 57 -27.75 18.75 17.61
N SER A 58 -27.28 18.69 18.86
CA SER A 58 -26.52 17.56 19.39
C SER A 58 -26.63 17.47 20.91
N LEU A 59 -26.42 16.28 21.50
CA LEU A 59 -26.42 16.00 22.95
C LEU A 59 -25.15 16.42 23.67
N GLY A 60 -24.24 17.13 23.05
CA GLY A 60 -22.94 17.52 23.62
C GLY A 60 -22.63 19.01 23.53
N ARG A 61 -21.54 19.42 24.18
CA ARG A 61 -20.96 20.77 24.07
C ARG A 61 -20.42 21.12 22.68
N PHE A 62 -20.26 20.09 21.83
CA PHE A 62 -19.60 20.21 20.52
C PHE A 62 -20.56 19.74 19.45
N TYR A 63 -20.93 20.63 18.56
CA TYR A 63 -21.63 20.34 17.31
C TYR A 63 -20.59 20.26 16.17
N ASN A 64 -20.95 19.61 15.09
CA ASN A 64 -20.16 19.66 13.88
C ASN A 64 -20.11 21.11 13.39
N ILE A 65 -18.91 21.59 13.09
CA ILE A 65 -18.67 22.95 12.56
C ILE A 65 -19.30 23.04 11.17
N PHE A 66 -19.11 22.00 10.36
CA PHE A 66 -19.64 21.91 9.00
C PHE A 66 -21.03 21.29 8.98
N THR A 67 -21.85 21.74 8.04
CA THR A 67 -23.05 21.02 7.62
C THR A 67 -22.65 19.67 7.03
N ARG A 68 -23.61 18.77 6.84
CA ARG A 68 -23.33 17.45 6.25
C ARG A 68 -22.77 17.58 4.84
N GLU A 69 -23.29 18.51 4.05
CA GLU A 69 -22.89 18.77 2.67
C GLU A 69 -21.44 19.29 2.61
N LEU A 70 -21.10 20.27 3.45
CA LEU A 70 -19.73 20.82 3.50
C LEU A 70 -18.71 19.80 4.04
N ASP A 71 -19.11 18.99 5.03
CA ASP A 71 -18.25 17.92 5.59
C ASP A 71 -17.96 16.86 4.52
N GLU A 72 -18.97 16.46 3.73
CA GLU A 72 -18.81 15.51 2.62
C GLU A 72 -18.02 16.10 1.44
N SER A 73 -18.30 17.34 1.06
CA SER A 73 -17.58 18.05 0.00
C SER A 73 -16.07 18.14 0.31
N LEU A 74 -15.70 18.42 1.57
CA LEU A 74 -14.31 18.42 2.00
C LEU A 74 -13.69 17.03 1.91
N ALA A 75 -14.43 15.98 2.27
CA ALA A 75 -13.96 14.60 2.20
C ALA A 75 -13.79 14.15 0.74
N GLU A 76 -14.71 14.51 -0.14
CA GLU A 76 -14.60 14.24 -1.57
C GLU A 76 -13.41 14.96 -2.20
N HIS A 77 -13.16 16.20 -1.80
CA HIS A 77 -11.97 16.93 -2.24
C HIS A 77 -10.68 16.23 -1.79
N CYS A 78 -10.62 15.70 -0.56
CA CYS A 78 -9.49 14.87 -0.11
C CYS A 78 -9.29 13.63 -0.98
N ARG A 79 -10.37 12.92 -1.35
CA ARG A 79 -10.31 11.76 -2.24
C ARG A 79 -9.85 12.13 -3.65
N HIS A 80 -10.34 13.24 -4.19
CA HIS A 80 -9.92 13.76 -5.50
C HIS A 80 -8.44 14.12 -5.55
N LEU A 81 -7.90 14.70 -4.48
CA LEU A 81 -6.47 15.00 -4.39
C LEU A 81 -5.63 13.72 -4.28
N ASP A 82 -6.09 12.73 -3.49
CA ASP A 82 -5.44 11.44 -3.36
C ASP A 82 -5.31 10.72 -4.71
N VAL A 83 -6.39 10.63 -5.47
CA VAL A 83 -6.39 10.02 -6.82
C VAL A 83 -5.42 10.72 -7.79
N ARG A 84 -5.15 12.00 -7.59
CA ARG A 84 -4.20 12.80 -8.39
C ARG A 84 -2.78 12.81 -7.84
N PHE A 85 -2.48 11.99 -6.81
CA PHE A 85 -1.19 11.93 -6.11
C PHE A 85 -0.81 13.19 -5.32
N TYR A 86 -1.78 14.04 -4.99
CA TYR A 86 -1.63 15.24 -4.16
C TYR A 86 -2.29 15.07 -2.78
N GLY A 87 -2.22 13.86 -2.21
CA GLY A 87 -2.81 13.55 -0.91
C GLY A 87 -2.35 14.53 0.19
N LEU A 88 -3.30 14.97 1.01
CA LEU A 88 -3.08 15.98 2.04
C LEU A 88 -2.42 15.39 3.30
N THR A 89 -1.48 16.10 3.85
CA THR A 89 -0.97 15.85 5.21
C THR A 89 -2.02 16.28 6.26
N LYS A 90 -1.88 15.78 7.50
CA LYS A 90 -2.74 16.23 8.63
C LYS A 90 -2.76 17.75 8.79
N ARG A 91 -1.63 18.41 8.53
CA ARG A 91 -1.49 19.87 8.67
C ARG A 91 -2.25 20.61 7.56
N GLU A 92 -2.12 20.14 6.33
CA GLU A 92 -2.80 20.73 5.17
C GLU A 92 -4.31 20.54 5.26
N LEU A 93 -4.78 19.34 5.60
CA LEU A 93 -6.20 19.10 5.86
C LEU A 93 -6.74 20.01 6.98
N GLY A 94 -5.95 20.21 8.05
CA GLY A 94 -6.33 21.11 9.12
C GLY A 94 -6.44 22.57 8.68
N ARG A 95 -5.54 23.05 7.81
CA ARG A 95 -5.60 24.40 7.22
C ARG A 95 -6.79 24.54 6.28
N MET A 96 -6.98 23.57 5.39
CA MET A 96 -8.10 23.57 4.46
C MET A 96 -9.46 23.61 5.17
N ALA A 97 -9.60 22.87 6.28
CA ALA A 97 -10.81 22.94 7.11
C ALA A 97 -10.99 24.33 7.75
N TYR A 98 -9.91 24.98 8.18
CA TYR A 98 -9.97 26.35 8.68
C TYR A 98 -10.43 27.31 7.58
N ASP A 99 -9.81 27.26 6.40
CA ASP A 99 -10.12 28.16 5.29
C ASP A 99 -11.56 27.96 4.79
N LEU A 100 -12.03 26.71 4.78
CA LEU A 100 -13.43 26.40 4.43
C LEU A 100 -14.41 26.99 5.45
N ALA A 101 -14.10 26.96 6.73
CA ALA A 101 -14.95 27.54 7.78
C ALA A 101 -14.99 29.07 7.69
N GLU A 102 -13.85 29.72 7.50
CA GLU A 102 -13.77 31.18 7.31
C GLU A 102 -14.50 31.63 6.04
N LYS A 103 -14.27 30.94 4.92
CA LYS A 103 -14.93 31.27 3.63
C LYS A 103 -16.45 31.19 3.68
N ASN A 104 -16.98 30.30 4.51
CA ASN A 104 -18.43 30.12 4.69
C ASN A 104 -18.97 30.89 5.92
N ASN A 105 -18.17 31.76 6.54
CA ASN A 105 -18.55 32.55 7.73
C ASN A 105 -19.14 31.68 8.86
N LEU A 106 -18.58 30.49 9.08
CA LEU A 106 -19.06 29.57 10.11
C LEU A 106 -18.45 29.92 11.47
N ASP A 107 -19.26 29.85 12.53
CA ASP A 107 -18.73 29.94 13.89
C ASP A 107 -17.93 28.66 14.23
N HIS A 108 -16.65 28.81 14.50
CA HIS A 108 -15.75 27.71 14.74
C HIS A 108 -14.74 27.99 15.85
N ARG A 109 -14.25 26.91 16.47
CA ARG A 109 -13.23 26.93 17.54
C ARG A 109 -11.85 26.50 17.05
N PHE A 110 -11.56 26.66 15.77
CA PHE A 110 -10.23 26.41 15.23
C PHE A 110 -9.22 27.46 15.72
N ASN A 111 -7.94 27.11 15.68
CA ASN A 111 -6.89 28.03 16.10
C ASN A 111 -6.72 29.14 15.06
N LYS A 112 -7.06 30.37 15.45
CA LYS A 112 -7.00 31.55 14.58
C LYS A 112 -5.59 32.04 14.31
N GLU A 113 -4.67 31.91 15.28
CA GLU A 113 -3.26 32.27 15.07
C GLU A 113 -2.56 31.37 14.07
N LYS A 114 -2.75 30.04 14.23
CA LYS A 114 -2.13 29.03 13.35
C LYS A 114 -2.95 28.74 12.10
N LYS A 115 -4.13 29.31 11.98
CA LYS A 115 -5.09 29.12 10.88
C LYS A 115 -5.27 27.62 10.55
N THR A 116 -5.65 26.85 11.57
CA THR A 116 -5.75 25.37 11.39
C THR A 116 -6.74 24.75 12.37
N ALA A 117 -7.41 23.70 11.93
CA ALA A 117 -8.18 22.81 12.80
C ALA A 117 -7.28 22.05 13.77
N SER A 118 -7.82 21.66 14.91
CA SER A 118 -7.07 20.88 15.90
C SER A 118 -6.77 19.47 15.38
N LYS A 119 -5.68 18.87 15.86
CA LYS A 119 -5.30 17.48 15.55
C LYS A 119 -6.45 16.50 15.82
N LYS A 120 -7.18 16.69 16.93
CA LYS A 120 -8.32 15.86 17.30
C LYS A 120 -9.50 15.99 16.33
N TRP A 121 -9.72 17.19 15.80
CA TRP A 121 -10.75 17.40 14.78
C TRP A 121 -10.40 16.67 13.49
N VAL A 122 -9.15 16.81 13.00
CA VAL A 122 -8.65 16.13 11.79
C VAL A 122 -8.77 14.61 11.91
N GLU A 123 -8.40 14.04 13.06
CA GLU A 123 -8.51 12.59 13.31
C GLU A 123 -9.97 12.11 13.36
N ASN A 124 -10.86 12.90 13.93
CA ASN A 124 -12.29 12.59 13.97
C ASN A 124 -12.93 12.71 12.58
N PHE A 125 -12.56 13.72 11.79
CA PHE A 125 -12.96 13.90 10.41
C PHE A 125 -12.53 12.70 9.56
N ALA A 126 -11.25 12.35 9.60
CA ALA A 126 -10.72 11.20 8.87
C ALA A 126 -11.47 9.90 9.21
N ARG A 127 -11.79 9.68 10.49
CA ARG A 127 -12.57 8.50 10.93
C ARG A 127 -14.00 8.50 10.39
N ARG A 128 -14.70 9.66 10.41
CA ARG A 128 -16.08 9.76 9.89
C ARG A 128 -16.15 9.42 8.41
N HIS A 129 -15.16 9.88 7.64
CA HIS A 129 -15.12 9.73 6.17
C HIS A 129 -14.25 8.56 5.69
N GLN A 130 -13.87 7.65 6.60
CA GLN A 130 -13.06 6.45 6.31
C GLN A 130 -11.72 6.77 5.60
N LEU A 131 -11.15 7.95 5.89
CA LEU A 131 -9.83 8.33 5.42
C LEU A 131 -8.75 7.75 6.32
N SER A 132 -7.69 7.20 5.75
CA SER A 132 -6.55 6.65 6.48
C SER A 132 -5.26 7.41 6.18
N LEU A 133 -4.46 7.69 7.21
CA LEU A 133 -3.15 8.29 7.03
C LEU A 133 -2.14 7.21 6.60
N ARG A 134 -1.56 7.37 5.41
CA ARG A 134 -0.56 6.47 4.84
C ARG A 134 0.73 7.23 4.56
N GLN A 135 1.84 6.51 4.52
CA GLN A 135 3.09 7.06 4.01
C GLN A 135 3.07 6.94 2.49
N PRO A 136 3.18 8.07 1.75
CA PRO A 136 3.17 8.00 0.30
C PRO A 136 4.47 7.38 -0.23
N GLU A 137 4.36 6.65 -1.33
CA GLU A 137 5.49 6.22 -2.13
C GLU A 137 5.90 7.32 -3.10
N LYS A 138 7.21 7.42 -3.35
CA LYS A 138 7.72 8.40 -4.33
C LYS A 138 7.21 8.04 -5.72
N THR A 139 6.40 8.90 -6.31
CA THR A 139 5.85 8.73 -7.66
C THR A 139 6.35 9.86 -8.56
N SER A 140 6.92 9.53 -9.73
CA SER A 140 7.29 10.52 -10.74
C SER A 140 6.06 10.97 -11.54
N LEU A 141 6.13 12.16 -12.16
CA LEU A 141 5.09 12.62 -13.08
C LEU A 141 4.85 11.65 -14.24
N ALA A 142 5.92 11.00 -14.73
CA ALA A 142 5.82 10.01 -15.78
C ALA A 142 5.01 8.77 -15.33
N ARG A 143 5.18 8.31 -14.08
CA ARG A 143 4.36 7.22 -13.50
C ARG A 143 2.91 7.64 -13.31
N ALA A 144 2.68 8.86 -12.86
CA ALA A 144 1.33 9.39 -12.69
C ALA A 144 0.59 9.55 -14.02
N ALA A 145 1.28 10.04 -15.07
CA ALA A 145 0.72 10.19 -16.41
C ALA A 145 0.60 8.84 -17.18
N GLY A 146 1.54 7.93 -16.98
CA GLY A 146 1.56 6.61 -17.64
C GLY A 146 0.41 5.70 -17.22
N PHE A 147 0.01 5.75 -15.95
CA PHE A 147 -1.13 4.97 -15.45
C PHE A 147 -2.46 5.67 -15.78
N ASN A 148 -2.87 5.59 -17.04
CA ASN A 148 -4.12 6.17 -17.51
C ASN A 148 -5.06 5.10 -18.11
N ARG A 149 -6.36 5.40 -18.13
CA ARG A 149 -7.40 4.45 -18.55
C ARG A 149 -7.16 3.88 -19.96
N VAL A 150 -6.71 4.71 -20.88
CA VAL A 150 -6.53 4.31 -22.30
C VAL A 150 -5.41 3.27 -22.41
N GLN A 151 -4.26 3.50 -21.80
CA GLN A 151 -3.14 2.57 -21.83
C GLN A 151 -3.44 1.27 -21.10
N VAL A 152 -4.08 1.36 -19.95
CA VAL A 152 -4.51 0.20 -19.17
C VAL A 152 -5.53 -0.63 -19.94
N GLN A 153 -6.53 0.01 -20.55
CA GLN A 153 -7.55 -0.68 -21.37
C GLN A 153 -6.90 -1.40 -22.56
N ARG A 154 -6.02 -0.71 -23.28
CA ARG A 154 -5.29 -1.29 -24.42
C ARG A 154 -4.49 -2.54 -24.01
N PHE A 155 -3.82 -2.51 -22.86
CA PHE A 155 -3.11 -3.68 -22.36
C PHE A 155 -4.06 -4.86 -22.11
N TYR A 156 -5.21 -4.64 -21.45
CA TYR A 156 -6.16 -5.71 -21.19
C TYR A 156 -6.86 -6.23 -22.45
N ASP A 157 -7.04 -5.39 -23.47
CA ASP A 157 -7.58 -5.80 -24.75
C ASP A 157 -6.56 -6.70 -25.48
N ASN A 158 -5.27 -6.33 -25.50
CA ASN A 158 -4.19 -7.15 -26.03
C ASN A 158 -4.05 -8.48 -25.27
N LEU A 159 -4.12 -8.43 -23.94
CA LEU A 159 -4.07 -9.63 -23.08
C LEU A 159 -5.23 -10.60 -23.39
N ARG A 160 -6.44 -10.06 -23.55
CA ARG A 160 -7.63 -10.85 -23.90
C ARG A 160 -7.46 -11.48 -25.28
N GLU A 161 -7.00 -10.73 -26.27
CA GLU A 161 -6.74 -11.23 -27.61
C GLU A 161 -5.74 -12.38 -27.59
N VAL A 162 -4.61 -12.20 -26.91
CA VAL A 162 -3.56 -13.21 -26.78
C VAL A 162 -4.08 -14.48 -26.06
N ILE A 163 -4.78 -14.32 -24.94
CA ILE A 163 -5.37 -15.46 -24.20
C ILE A 163 -6.37 -16.21 -25.08
N THR A 164 -7.24 -15.50 -25.80
CA THR A 164 -8.25 -16.12 -26.67
C THR A 164 -7.60 -16.84 -27.84
N LYS A 165 -6.58 -16.23 -28.45
CA LYS A 165 -5.88 -16.77 -29.62
C LYS A 165 -5.16 -18.10 -29.34
N TYR A 166 -4.51 -18.20 -28.18
CA TYR A 166 -3.69 -19.34 -27.82
C TYR A 166 -4.36 -20.30 -26.81
N GLY A 167 -5.49 -19.92 -26.24
CA GLY A 167 -6.20 -20.73 -25.24
C GLY A 167 -5.42 -20.91 -23.93
N PHE A 168 -4.64 -19.93 -23.51
CA PHE A 168 -3.78 -20.02 -22.32
C PHE A 168 -4.58 -20.36 -21.06
N VAL A 169 -4.05 -21.29 -20.29
CA VAL A 169 -4.50 -21.60 -18.92
C VAL A 169 -3.49 -21.08 -17.88
N GLY A 170 -3.90 -21.01 -16.61
CA GLY A 170 -3.08 -20.35 -15.57
C GLY A 170 -1.64 -20.86 -15.45
N ARG A 171 -1.37 -22.14 -15.68
CA ARG A 171 0.00 -22.71 -15.66
C ARG A 171 0.92 -22.21 -16.77
N GLN A 172 0.35 -21.68 -17.85
CA GLN A 172 1.07 -21.19 -19.03
C GLN A 172 1.27 -19.66 -19.01
N ILE A 173 0.61 -18.95 -18.09
CA ILE A 173 0.71 -17.50 -17.96
C ILE A 173 1.69 -17.19 -16.82
N TYR A 174 2.79 -16.54 -17.16
CA TYR A 174 3.86 -16.20 -16.23
C TYR A 174 3.99 -14.70 -16.09
N ASN A 175 4.39 -14.26 -14.90
CA ASN A 175 4.84 -12.90 -14.66
C ASN A 175 6.31 -12.94 -14.23
N MET A 176 7.14 -12.12 -14.87
CA MET A 176 8.57 -12.01 -14.61
C MET A 176 8.91 -10.57 -14.21
N ASP A 177 9.79 -10.43 -13.22
CA ASP A 177 10.31 -9.11 -12.80
C ASP A 177 11.60 -9.24 -12.00
N GLU A 178 12.33 -8.13 -11.87
CA GLU A 178 13.58 -8.04 -11.13
C GLU A 178 13.41 -7.29 -9.81
N THR A 179 14.15 -7.73 -8.80
CA THR A 179 14.22 -7.02 -7.53
C THR A 179 15.63 -6.94 -6.98
N GLY A 180 16.01 -5.80 -6.43
CA GLY A 180 17.31 -5.59 -5.80
C GLY A 180 17.38 -6.15 -4.38
N LEU A 181 18.38 -6.97 -4.10
CA LEU A 181 18.74 -7.51 -2.80
C LEU A 181 19.95 -6.76 -2.27
N GLN A 182 19.76 -6.02 -1.19
CA GLN A 182 20.84 -5.25 -0.57
C GLN A 182 21.59 -6.11 0.43
N THR A 183 22.93 -6.07 0.41
CA THR A 183 23.75 -6.70 1.48
C THR A 183 23.62 -5.97 2.82
N VAL A 184 23.19 -4.72 2.80
CA VAL A 184 22.81 -3.92 3.98
C VAL A 184 21.37 -3.47 3.85
N PRO A 185 20.44 -3.95 4.69
CA PRO A 185 19.04 -3.54 4.64
C PRO A 185 18.86 -2.02 4.80
N ASN A 186 18.09 -1.39 3.92
CA ASN A 186 17.83 0.07 3.96
C ASN A 186 17.02 0.52 5.19
N LYS A 187 16.29 -0.38 5.83
CA LYS A 187 15.51 -0.10 7.04
C LYS A 187 15.88 -1.11 8.11
N LEU A 188 16.45 -0.61 9.19
CA LEU A 188 16.72 -1.42 10.37
C LEU A 188 15.44 -1.61 11.19
N PRO A 189 15.22 -2.78 11.79
CA PRO A 189 14.12 -3.02 12.71
C PRO A 189 14.24 -2.12 13.94
N ARG A 190 13.10 -1.81 14.55
CA ARG A 190 13.07 -1.09 15.83
C ARG A 190 13.63 -1.99 16.92
N VAL A 191 14.49 -1.43 17.76
CA VAL A 191 15.09 -2.14 18.90
C VAL A 191 14.73 -1.45 20.20
N TYR A 192 14.68 -2.21 21.29
CA TYR A 192 14.58 -1.65 22.61
C TYR A 192 15.90 -1.02 23.01
N ALA A 193 15.85 0.18 23.58
CA ALA A 193 16.98 0.90 24.08
C ALA A 193 16.62 1.53 25.44
N GLN A 194 17.62 1.89 26.22
CA GLN A 194 17.41 2.57 27.50
C GLN A 194 16.60 3.84 27.30
N LYS A 195 15.58 4.06 28.13
CA LYS A 195 14.73 5.25 28.11
C LYS A 195 15.59 6.51 28.25
N GLY A 196 15.37 7.48 27.35
CA GLY A 196 16.13 8.73 27.31
C GLY A 196 17.37 8.73 26.42
N LYS A 197 17.79 7.57 25.86
CA LYS A 197 18.90 7.51 24.91
C LYS A 197 18.50 8.17 23.59
N LYS A 198 19.19 9.26 23.20
CA LYS A 198 18.89 10.06 21.98
C LYS A 198 19.32 9.34 20.70
N THR A 199 20.43 8.62 20.73
CA THR A 199 21.01 7.92 19.60
C THR A 199 21.15 6.43 19.92
N VAL A 200 20.54 5.59 19.12
CA VAL A 200 20.59 4.13 19.26
C VAL A 200 21.30 3.58 18.03
N GLY A 201 22.53 3.05 18.24
CA GLY A 201 23.28 2.38 17.20
C GLY A 201 22.90 0.91 17.09
N LYS A 202 22.86 0.38 15.88
CA LYS A 202 22.84 -1.05 15.57
C LYS A 202 24.00 -1.33 14.62
N ILE A 203 24.79 -2.36 14.90
CA ILE A 203 25.86 -2.78 14.00
C ILE A 203 25.21 -3.32 12.72
N VAL A 204 25.65 -2.83 11.58
CA VAL A 204 25.28 -3.28 10.24
C VAL A 204 26.50 -3.89 9.54
N SER A 205 26.26 -4.70 8.52
CA SER A 205 27.31 -5.46 7.86
C SER A 205 28.36 -4.63 7.13
N ALA A 206 28.02 -3.42 6.69
CA ALA A 206 28.94 -2.50 6.01
C ALA A 206 28.36 -1.07 5.98
N GLU A 207 29.20 -0.06 5.77
CA GLU A 207 28.77 1.34 5.60
C GLU A 207 28.04 1.56 4.27
N ARG A 208 28.44 0.84 3.21
CA ARG A 208 27.79 0.87 1.90
C ARG A 208 27.44 -0.55 1.46
N GLY A 209 26.15 -0.80 1.20
CA GLY A 209 25.66 -2.06 0.69
C GLY A 209 25.91 -2.21 -0.81
N GLN A 210 26.13 -3.46 -1.24
CA GLN A 210 26.09 -3.86 -2.65
C GLN A 210 24.68 -4.39 -2.97
N THR A 211 24.27 -4.22 -4.22
CA THR A 211 22.98 -4.74 -4.71
C THR A 211 23.25 -5.92 -5.62
N VAL A 212 22.60 -7.05 -5.34
CA VAL A 212 22.48 -8.19 -6.25
C VAL A 212 21.05 -8.19 -6.76
N THR A 213 20.85 -8.32 -8.06
CA THR A 213 19.52 -8.40 -8.63
C THR A 213 19.03 -9.84 -8.64
N ALA A 214 17.85 -10.08 -8.07
CA ALA A 214 17.16 -11.36 -8.21
C ALA A 214 16.07 -11.20 -9.28
N VAL A 215 16.03 -12.15 -10.23
CA VAL A 215 14.99 -12.27 -11.25
C VAL A 215 14.05 -13.36 -10.79
N CYS A 216 12.80 -13.01 -10.57
CA CYS A 216 11.73 -13.92 -10.15
C CYS A 216 10.72 -14.08 -11.27
N CYS A 217 10.20 -15.30 -11.41
CA CYS A 217 9.16 -15.61 -12.37
C CYS A 217 8.20 -16.64 -11.77
N MET A 218 6.91 -16.36 -11.87
CA MET A 218 5.85 -17.24 -11.37
C MET A 218 4.69 -17.34 -12.34
N SER A 219 4.03 -18.50 -12.37
CA SER A 219 2.82 -18.70 -13.15
C SER A 219 1.57 -18.23 -12.38
N ALA A 220 0.48 -18.00 -13.12
CA ALA A 220 -0.82 -17.69 -12.52
C ALA A 220 -1.45 -18.87 -11.75
N SER A 221 -0.86 -20.08 -11.85
CA SER A 221 -1.26 -21.24 -11.04
C SER A 221 -0.42 -21.41 -9.77
N GLY A 222 0.50 -20.47 -9.46
CA GLY A 222 1.34 -20.55 -8.27
C GLY A 222 2.61 -21.37 -8.41
N SER A 223 3.00 -21.78 -9.64
CA SER A 223 4.28 -22.45 -9.88
C SER A 223 5.39 -21.40 -10.09
N TYR A 224 6.56 -21.63 -9.52
CA TYR A 224 7.72 -20.75 -9.62
C TYR A 224 8.76 -21.32 -10.56
N VAL A 225 9.34 -20.47 -11.40
CA VAL A 225 10.59 -20.76 -12.12
C VAL A 225 11.75 -20.52 -11.17
N ALA A 226 12.76 -21.39 -11.18
CA ALA A 226 13.95 -21.21 -10.35
C ALA A 226 14.56 -19.81 -10.58
N PRO A 227 14.83 -19.04 -9.51
CA PRO A 227 15.26 -17.66 -9.65
C PRO A 227 16.62 -17.50 -10.31
N ALA A 228 16.87 -16.36 -10.94
CA ALA A 228 18.20 -16.01 -11.39
C ALA A 228 18.80 -14.88 -10.55
N PHE A 229 20.11 -14.84 -10.41
CA PHE A 229 20.84 -13.79 -9.69
C PHE A 229 21.82 -13.09 -10.60
N ILE A 230 21.77 -11.77 -10.68
CA ILE A 230 22.73 -10.95 -11.42
C ILE A 230 23.65 -10.27 -10.41
N PHE A 231 24.90 -10.71 -10.41
CA PHE A 231 25.92 -10.15 -9.53
C PHE A 231 26.68 -9.00 -10.21
N PRO A 232 26.97 -7.89 -9.53
CA PRO A 232 27.76 -6.77 -10.06
C PRO A 232 29.25 -7.16 -10.13
N ARG A 233 29.62 -7.97 -11.14
CA ARG A 233 30.94 -8.56 -11.34
C ARG A 233 31.20 -8.87 -12.81
N LYS A 234 32.50 -8.95 -13.15
CA LYS A 234 32.95 -9.34 -14.48
C LYS A 234 33.04 -10.85 -14.69
N ARG A 235 33.27 -11.62 -13.62
CA ARG A 235 33.47 -13.07 -13.73
C ARG A 235 32.53 -13.82 -12.81
N GLN A 236 32.00 -14.93 -13.30
CA GLN A 236 31.26 -15.89 -12.50
C GLN A 236 32.15 -16.55 -11.47
N LYS A 237 31.59 -16.90 -10.32
CA LYS A 237 32.20 -17.68 -9.26
C LYS A 237 31.16 -18.63 -8.68
N PRO A 238 31.41 -19.96 -8.67
CA PRO A 238 30.42 -20.93 -8.18
C PRO A 238 29.96 -20.62 -6.74
N GLU A 239 30.87 -20.12 -5.89
CA GLU A 239 30.63 -19.85 -4.47
C GLU A 239 29.55 -18.74 -4.25
N LEU A 240 29.26 -17.96 -5.27
CA LEU A 240 28.17 -16.96 -5.21
C LEU A 240 26.79 -17.61 -5.12
N MET A 241 26.67 -18.86 -5.56
CA MET A 241 25.44 -19.63 -5.58
C MET A 241 25.31 -20.59 -4.39
N ASP A 242 26.27 -20.57 -3.45
CA ASP A 242 26.22 -21.42 -2.27
C ASP A 242 24.94 -21.22 -1.46
N GLY A 243 24.14 -22.29 -1.37
CA GLY A 243 22.86 -22.29 -0.68
C GLY A 243 21.75 -21.50 -1.39
N ALA A 244 21.89 -21.23 -2.69
CA ALA A 244 20.80 -20.74 -3.54
C ALA A 244 19.66 -21.77 -3.62
N PRO A 245 18.43 -21.38 -3.99
CA PRO A 245 17.39 -22.33 -4.37
C PRO A 245 17.89 -23.24 -5.51
N ASP A 246 17.43 -24.49 -5.51
CA ASP A 246 17.83 -25.47 -6.53
C ASP A 246 17.51 -24.95 -7.93
N ASP A 247 18.35 -25.34 -8.90
CA ASP A 247 18.29 -24.93 -10.30
C ASP A 247 18.38 -23.41 -10.56
N SER A 248 18.75 -22.60 -9.58
CA SER A 248 18.95 -21.16 -9.75
C SER A 248 20.03 -20.84 -10.79
N LEU A 249 19.79 -19.78 -11.59
CA LEU A 249 20.73 -19.33 -12.62
C LEU A 249 21.67 -18.24 -12.08
N GLN A 250 22.98 -18.41 -12.30
CA GLN A 250 23.99 -17.37 -12.03
C GLN A 250 24.23 -16.51 -13.26
N LEU A 251 24.09 -15.21 -13.10
CA LEU A 251 24.42 -14.20 -14.12
C LEU A 251 25.36 -13.15 -13.50
N VAL A 252 26.14 -12.50 -14.36
CA VAL A 252 27.04 -11.43 -13.96
C VAL A 252 26.97 -10.28 -14.97
N SER A 253 27.03 -9.06 -14.48
CA SER A 253 27.22 -7.86 -15.31
C SER A 253 27.97 -6.80 -14.52
N ASP A 254 28.65 -5.89 -15.19
CA ASP A 254 29.43 -4.83 -14.50
C ASP A 254 28.50 -3.92 -13.64
N SER A 255 27.28 -3.69 -14.09
CA SER A 255 26.28 -2.88 -13.37
C SER A 255 25.49 -3.65 -12.31
N GLY A 256 25.45 -5.00 -12.37
CA GLY A 256 24.56 -5.83 -11.58
C GLY A 256 23.10 -5.79 -11.98
N TYR A 257 22.77 -5.19 -13.14
CA TYR A 257 21.41 -5.08 -13.68
C TYR A 257 21.23 -5.91 -14.95
N MET A 258 19.97 -6.19 -15.29
CA MET A 258 19.57 -6.87 -16.51
C MET A 258 20.01 -6.06 -17.75
N ASN A 259 20.46 -6.76 -18.78
CA ASN A 259 20.70 -6.25 -20.12
C ASN A 259 20.17 -7.25 -21.17
N SER A 260 20.23 -6.90 -22.44
CA SER A 260 19.65 -7.72 -23.52
C SER A 260 20.25 -9.13 -23.60
N ASP A 261 21.57 -9.27 -23.42
CA ASP A 261 22.23 -10.58 -23.52
C ASP A 261 21.90 -11.47 -22.32
N LEU A 262 21.83 -10.87 -21.10
CA LEU A 262 21.41 -11.58 -19.91
C LEU A 262 19.94 -11.98 -19.97
N PHE A 263 19.09 -11.17 -20.60
CA PHE A 263 17.68 -11.52 -20.80
C PHE A 263 17.53 -12.73 -21.74
N VAL A 264 18.30 -12.80 -22.82
CA VAL A 264 18.34 -13.98 -23.70
C VAL A 264 18.78 -15.21 -22.93
N THR A 265 19.83 -15.12 -22.10
CA THR A 265 20.30 -16.21 -21.24
C THR A 265 19.24 -16.62 -20.23
N TRP A 266 18.52 -15.67 -19.65
CA TRP A 266 17.41 -15.95 -18.75
C TRP A 266 16.21 -16.62 -19.49
N LEU A 267 15.89 -16.21 -20.72
CA LEU A 267 14.88 -16.88 -21.53
C LEU A 267 15.25 -18.35 -21.83
N GLN A 268 16.52 -18.65 -22.09
CA GLN A 268 17.01 -20.01 -22.22
C GLN A 268 16.80 -20.83 -20.94
N HIS A 269 17.06 -20.22 -19.79
CA HIS A 269 16.78 -20.81 -18.49
C HIS A 269 15.27 -21.06 -18.31
N PHE A 270 14.43 -20.09 -18.66
CA PHE A 270 12.97 -20.24 -18.63
C PHE A 270 12.50 -21.41 -19.51
N VAL A 271 13.03 -21.52 -20.73
CA VAL A 271 12.75 -22.64 -21.65
C VAL A 271 13.13 -23.97 -21.02
N LYS A 272 14.31 -24.07 -20.38
CA LYS A 272 14.74 -25.30 -19.68
C LYS A 272 13.77 -25.67 -18.54
N MET A 273 13.29 -24.70 -17.77
CA MET A 273 12.47 -24.92 -16.58
C MET A 273 10.99 -25.16 -16.90
N ALA A 274 10.40 -24.26 -17.68
CA ALA A 274 8.96 -24.28 -18.02
C ALA A 274 8.63 -25.19 -19.22
N LYS A 275 9.62 -25.49 -20.06
CA LYS A 275 9.51 -26.35 -21.25
C LYS A 275 8.38 -25.95 -22.21
N PRO A 276 8.24 -24.68 -22.55
CA PRO A 276 7.23 -24.25 -23.52
C PRO A 276 7.53 -24.81 -24.89
N SER A 277 6.50 -24.95 -25.71
CA SER A 277 6.61 -25.40 -27.11
C SER A 277 5.55 -24.73 -27.97
N LYS A 278 5.61 -24.89 -29.29
CA LYS A 278 4.58 -24.37 -30.19
C LYS A 278 3.21 -25.04 -29.96
N ASN A 279 3.19 -26.28 -29.44
CA ASN A 279 1.97 -27.01 -29.10
C ASN A 279 1.48 -26.76 -27.66
N ASP A 280 2.35 -26.34 -26.76
CA ASP A 280 2.04 -25.97 -25.38
C ASP A 280 2.73 -24.63 -25.07
N PRO A 281 2.24 -23.51 -25.63
CA PRO A 281 2.92 -22.22 -25.55
C PRO A 281 2.80 -21.60 -24.17
N ALA A 282 3.73 -20.67 -23.85
CA ALA A 282 3.72 -19.89 -22.63
C ALA A 282 3.57 -18.40 -22.92
N LEU A 283 2.86 -17.69 -22.07
CA LEU A 283 2.77 -16.23 -22.06
C LEU A 283 3.61 -15.70 -20.92
N ILE A 284 4.55 -14.78 -21.20
CA ILE A 284 5.31 -14.06 -20.18
C ILE A 284 4.88 -12.60 -20.19
N ILE A 285 4.33 -12.14 -19.06
CA ILE A 285 4.03 -10.75 -18.82
C ILE A 285 5.22 -10.13 -18.07
N LEU A 286 5.76 -9.04 -18.59
CA LEU A 286 6.96 -8.38 -18.10
C LEU A 286 6.84 -6.86 -18.22
N ASP A 287 7.74 -6.11 -17.63
CA ASP A 287 7.76 -4.66 -17.79
C ASP A 287 8.25 -4.23 -19.19
N ASN A 288 8.09 -2.97 -19.52
CA ASN A 288 8.51 -2.43 -20.82
C ASN A 288 9.97 -1.94 -20.79
N HIS A 289 10.87 -2.68 -20.16
CA HIS A 289 12.29 -2.34 -20.17
C HIS A 289 12.94 -2.68 -21.53
N SER A 290 13.84 -1.83 -21.99
CA SER A 290 14.48 -1.99 -23.32
C SER A 290 15.29 -3.28 -23.47
N SER A 291 15.81 -3.84 -22.39
CA SER A 291 16.53 -5.12 -22.39
C SER A 291 15.68 -6.30 -22.83
N HIS A 292 14.36 -6.22 -22.69
CA HIS A 292 13.43 -7.31 -23.00
C HIS A 292 12.99 -7.34 -24.48
N LEU A 293 13.34 -6.29 -25.26
CA LEU A 293 12.85 -6.08 -26.62
C LEU A 293 13.93 -6.30 -27.69
N SER A 294 15.03 -7.00 -27.38
CA SER A 294 16.06 -7.31 -28.37
C SER A 294 15.56 -8.30 -29.42
N LEU A 295 16.05 -8.20 -30.65
CA LEU A 295 15.67 -9.12 -31.73
C LEU A 295 15.95 -10.58 -31.38
N SER A 296 17.11 -10.86 -30.80
CA SER A 296 17.50 -12.21 -30.34
C SER A 296 16.56 -12.77 -29.27
N ALA A 297 16.06 -11.94 -28.36
CA ALA A 297 15.08 -12.38 -27.37
C ALA A 297 13.73 -12.72 -28.02
N ILE A 298 13.28 -11.91 -28.99
CA ILE A 298 12.03 -12.12 -29.71
C ILE A 298 12.12 -13.38 -30.59
N GLU A 299 13.23 -13.60 -31.26
CA GLU A 299 13.47 -14.80 -32.08
C GLU A 299 13.46 -16.06 -31.19
N LEU A 300 14.24 -16.08 -30.13
CA LEU A 300 14.29 -17.20 -29.16
C LEU A 300 12.90 -17.51 -28.57
N ALA A 301 12.16 -16.47 -28.19
CA ALA A 301 10.79 -16.64 -27.66
C ALA A 301 9.87 -17.28 -28.71
N ARG A 302 9.89 -16.78 -29.95
CA ARG A 302 9.06 -17.30 -31.05
C ARG A 302 9.39 -18.76 -31.40
N GLU A 303 10.67 -19.12 -31.42
CA GLU A 303 11.14 -20.48 -31.72
C GLU A 303 10.62 -21.48 -30.67
N ASN A 304 10.55 -21.07 -29.42
CA ASN A 304 10.15 -21.92 -28.29
C ASN A 304 8.67 -21.78 -27.87
N GLY A 305 7.84 -21.12 -28.70
CA GLY A 305 6.42 -20.97 -28.39
C GLY A 305 6.12 -20.04 -27.22
N ILE A 306 6.99 -19.05 -26.97
CA ILE A 306 6.79 -18.05 -25.91
C ILE A 306 6.20 -16.78 -26.53
N VAL A 307 5.14 -16.27 -25.93
CA VAL A 307 4.55 -14.97 -26.23
C VAL A 307 4.99 -13.98 -25.15
N LEU A 308 5.63 -12.90 -25.55
CA LEU A 308 6.03 -11.81 -24.66
C LEU A 308 4.98 -10.71 -24.71
N LEU A 309 4.45 -10.30 -23.56
CA LEU A 309 3.49 -9.21 -23.43
C LEU A 309 4.00 -8.17 -22.43
N SER A 310 4.34 -6.99 -22.92
CA SER A 310 4.86 -5.91 -22.10
C SER A 310 3.73 -5.09 -21.46
N LEU A 311 3.89 -4.78 -20.17
CA LEU A 311 3.06 -3.82 -19.46
C LEU A 311 3.19 -2.42 -20.08
N PRO A 312 2.18 -1.56 -19.99
CA PRO A 312 2.30 -0.17 -20.43
C PRO A 312 3.44 0.55 -19.68
N PRO A 313 4.14 1.48 -20.34
CA PRO A 313 5.24 2.21 -19.70
C PRO A 313 4.80 2.89 -18.39
N HIS A 314 5.67 2.85 -17.39
CA HIS A 314 5.45 3.48 -16.07
C HIS A 314 4.28 2.94 -15.24
N THR A 315 3.71 1.77 -15.57
CA THR A 315 2.58 1.17 -14.85
C THR A 315 2.98 0.05 -13.89
N SER A 316 4.24 -0.40 -13.87
CA SER A 316 4.74 -1.55 -13.09
C SER A 316 4.30 -1.50 -11.62
N HIS A 317 4.35 -0.31 -10.98
CA HIS A 317 3.94 -0.12 -9.58
C HIS A 317 2.48 -0.49 -9.26
N ARG A 318 1.62 -0.66 -10.27
CA ARG A 318 0.19 -1.01 -10.13
C ARG A 318 -0.19 -2.29 -10.89
N MET A 319 0.51 -2.60 -11.98
CA MET A 319 0.14 -3.69 -12.89
C MET A 319 1.11 -4.87 -12.84
N GLN A 320 2.34 -4.69 -12.32
CA GLN A 320 3.30 -5.76 -12.14
C GLN A 320 2.90 -6.61 -10.92
N SER A 321 2.48 -7.85 -11.14
CA SER A 321 1.95 -8.72 -10.08
C SER A 321 3.00 -9.01 -9.01
N LEU A 322 4.26 -9.23 -9.40
CA LEU A 322 5.36 -9.48 -8.46
C LEU A 322 5.63 -8.28 -7.56
N ASP A 323 5.58 -7.05 -8.10
CA ASP A 323 5.74 -5.82 -7.29
C ASP A 323 4.58 -5.62 -6.30
N THR A 324 3.36 -5.90 -6.73
CA THR A 324 2.16 -5.63 -5.91
C THR A 324 1.90 -6.69 -4.84
N GLY A 325 2.27 -7.95 -5.07
CA GLY A 325 1.95 -9.07 -4.19
C GLY A 325 3.15 -9.77 -3.55
N PHE A 326 4.22 -9.99 -4.30
CA PHE A 326 5.30 -10.90 -3.92
C PHE A 326 6.53 -10.20 -3.33
N PHE A 327 7.04 -9.15 -3.97
CA PHE A 327 8.31 -8.53 -3.54
C PHE A 327 8.24 -7.81 -2.19
N GLY A 328 7.08 -7.32 -1.79
CA GLY A 328 6.90 -6.73 -0.46
C GLY A 328 7.17 -7.71 0.67
N PRO A 329 6.45 -8.84 0.74
CA PRO A 329 6.72 -9.94 1.67
C PRO A 329 8.14 -10.50 1.57
N LEU A 330 8.65 -10.72 0.34
CA LEU A 330 10.00 -11.24 0.10
C LEU A 330 11.08 -10.33 0.71
N LYS A 331 11.04 -9.04 0.44
CA LYS A 331 12.00 -8.05 1.00
C LYS A 331 11.95 -8.00 2.53
N LYS A 332 10.77 -8.15 3.11
CA LYS A 332 10.61 -8.20 4.57
C LYS A 332 11.22 -9.49 5.15
N ALA A 333 10.96 -10.63 4.52
CA ALA A 333 11.54 -11.91 4.92
C ALA A 333 13.07 -11.92 4.75
N TYR A 334 13.58 -11.36 3.63
CA TYR A 334 15.00 -11.20 3.37
C TYR A 334 15.70 -10.32 4.42
N ALA A 335 15.13 -9.18 4.77
CA ALA A 335 15.69 -8.34 5.82
C ALA A 335 15.76 -9.07 7.18
N THR A 336 14.73 -9.85 7.52
CA THR A 336 14.75 -10.70 8.73
C THR A 336 15.82 -11.78 8.64
N ALA A 337 16.00 -12.42 7.48
CA ALA A 337 17.05 -13.42 7.28
C ALA A 337 18.45 -12.81 7.36
N CYS A 338 18.67 -11.59 6.86
CA CYS A 338 19.91 -10.83 7.04
C CYS A 338 20.21 -10.57 8.52
N ASP A 339 19.21 -10.10 9.28
CA ASP A 339 19.38 -9.88 10.73
C ASP A 339 19.74 -11.16 11.47
N ASN A 340 19.06 -12.27 11.19
CA ASN A 340 19.36 -13.58 11.80
C ASN A 340 20.77 -14.06 11.45
N TRP A 341 21.18 -13.90 10.19
CA TRP A 341 22.54 -14.25 9.76
C TRP A 341 23.59 -13.44 10.51
N GLN A 342 23.37 -12.13 10.70
CA GLN A 342 24.30 -11.26 11.44
C GLN A 342 24.42 -11.65 12.92
N VAL A 343 23.31 -12.02 13.56
CA VAL A 343 23.32 -12.49 14.95
C VAL A 343 24.10 -13.77 15.08
N SER A 344 24.00 -14.69 14.11
CA SER A 344 24.76 -15.97 14.10
C SER A 344 26.22 -15.82 13.63
N ASN A 345 26.59 -14.66 13.05
CA ASN A 345 27.92 -14.40 12.48
C ASN A 345 28.47 -13.05 12.96
N ILE A 346 28.60 -12.88 14.27
CA ILE A 346 29.03 -11.63 14.90
C ILE A 346 30.38 -11.18 14.32
N GLY A 347 30.48 -9.92 13.93
CA GLY A 347 31.67 -9.30 13.35
C GLY A 347 31.95 -9.64 11.89
N ARG A 348 31.09 -10.43 11.22
CA ARG A 348 31.20 -10.70 9.78
C ARG A 348 30.24 -9.83 8.97
N ALA A 349 30.71 -9.35 7.83
CA ALA A 349 29.88 -8.59 6.88
C ALA A 349 29.13 -9.54 5.94
N ILE A 350 27.88 -9.19 5.61
CA ILE A 350 27.17 -9.81 4.48
C ILE A 350 27.76 -9.25 3.20
N THR A 351 28.28 -10.12 2.35
CA THR A 351 28.81 -9.80 1.03
C THR A 351 27.97 -10.49 -0.05
N GLN A 352 28.34 -10.32 -1.32
CA GLN A 352 27.65 -11.00 -2.42
C GLN A 352 27.58 -12.54 -2.24
N PHE A 353 28.57 -13.14 -1.56
CA PHE A 353 28.65 -14.59 -1.35
C PHE A 353 27.60 -15.15 -0.39
N GLN A 354 26.97 -14.31 0.43
CA GLN A 354 25.91 -14.75 1.36
C GLN A 354 24.51 -14.49 0.80
N VAL A 355 24.38 -13.65 -0.24
CA VAL A 355 23.07 -13.16 -0.73
C VAL A 355 22.18 -14.31 -1.19
N ALA A 356 22.70 -15.26 -1.97
CA ALA A 356 21.91 -16.37 -2.51
C ALA A 356 21.35 -17.28 -1.39
N ARG A 357 22.17 -17.63 -0.40
CA ARG A 357 21.75 -18.41 0.77
C ARG A 357 20.71 -17.68 1.62
N ILE A 358 20.94 -16.40 1.92
CA ILE A 358 20.00 -15.59 2.70
C ILE A 358 18.68 -15.43 1.94
N PHE A 359 18.75 -15.21 0.63
CA PHE A 359 17.58 -15.15 -0.24
C PHE A 359 16.82 -16.48 -0.23
N CYS A 360 17.49 -17.62 -0.34
CA CYS A 360 16.84 -18.94 -0.29
C CYS A 360 15.98 -19.09 0.97
N THR A 361 16.51 -18.72 2.15
CA THR A 361 15.76 -18.74 3.41
C THR A 361 14.51 -17.88 3.36
N ALA A 362 14.57 -16.70 2.72
CA ALA A 362 13.43 -15.79 2.58
C ALA A 362 12.45 -16.28 1.51
N TYR A 363 12.98 -16.75 0.38
CA TYR A 363 12.22 -17.19 -0.79
C TYR A 363 11.36 -18.41 -0.45
N MET A 364 11.93 -19.44 0.17
CA MET A 364 11.18 -20.63 0.59
C MET A 364 10.06 -20.36 1.59
N LYS A 365 10.12 -19.22 2.26
CA LYS A 365 9.08 -18.77 3.21
C LYS A 365 7.91 -18.10 2.52
N VAL A 366 8.14 -17.47 1.37
CA VAL A 366 7.18 -16.60 0.68
C VAL A 366 6.70 -17.25 -0.61
N ALA A 367 7.53 -17.99 -1.33
CA ALA A 367 7.19 -18.68 -2.56
C ALA A 367 6.34 -19.93 -2.24
N SER A 368 5.08 -19.71 -1.95
CA SER A 368 4.07 -20.75 -1.71
C SER A 368 2.93 -20.61 -2.73
N ILE A 369 2.15 -21.67 -2.89
CA ILE A 369 0.99 -21.68 -3.80
C ILE A 369 -0.08 -20.65 -3.37
N GLU A 370 -0.06 -20.22 -2.11
CA GLU A 370 -1.00 -19.25 -1.54
C GLU A 370 -0.51 -17.79 -1.66
N SER A 371 0.64 -17.54 -2.28
CA SER A 371 1.27 -16.21 -2.34
C SER A 371 0.80 -15.35 -3.51
#